data_c375f9a20a16b9630cf9dbfaa3f05c32
#
_entry.id   c375f9a20a16b9630cf9dbfaa3f05c32
#
_cell.length_a   1.000
_cell.length_b   1.000
_cell.length_c   1.000
_cell.angle_alpha   90.00
_cell.angle_beta   90.00
_cell.angle_gamma   90.00
#
_symmetry.space_group_name_H-M   'P 1'
#
loop_
_entity.id
_entity.type
_entity.pdbx_description
1 polymer ?
#
loop_
_entity_poly.entity_id
_entity_poly.type
_entity_poly.pdbx_seq_one_letter_code
_entity_poly.pdbx_strand_id
1 'polypeptide(L)'
;MTTAACKTDLKNLNLPALEHFLLGHGKERFRATQVFKWIYQQDARTFDEMTNISKELRRELTEKAFISNLEPEAVEEGSDGTRKYLFNLGDGNAVESVLIPIEGRNTLCISSQAGCAMGCEFCLTGTFKLTRNLTTAEIVNQIMAVRRDIARNPPTPQSADDIWGDDEDGDRSQSQAEIRNIVLMGMGEPLHNLDNVIPAIQIMIDGNGLQFSNRRVTVSTCGLVPQMARLGREIPNVNLAVSLNATTDELRNRIMPVNRSYPIKELLRACREFPLPGRRKVTFEYVLLGGLNDTLEDAKRLLRLISDIPNKVNLIPFNEHEGCDFKAPSQAAIDAFHKYLIDRHVTVITRDSRGGDISAACGQLKGRLGQGGEPLA
;
A
#
# COMPACT_ATOMS: atom_id res chain seq x y z
N MET A 1 14.76 -31.08 -27.31
CA MET A 1 13.69 -30.16 -26.88
C MET A 1 14.38 -28.98 -26.27
N THR A 2 14.55 -27.88 -26.98
CA THR A 2 15.08 -26.61 -26.47
C THR A 2 14.05 -26.05 -25.52
N THR A 3 14.35 -26.04 -24.23
CA THR A 3 13.58 -25.28 -23.23
C THR A 3 13.52 -23.83 -23.70
N ALA A 4 12.34 -23.37 -24.10
CA ALA A 4 12.14 -21.95 -24.38
C ALA A 4 12.59 -21.18 -23.14
N ALA A 5 13.66 -20.40 -23.25
CA ALA A 5 14.15 -19.58 -22.15
C ALA A 5 13.01 -18.69 -21.70
N CYS A 6 12.64 -18.77 -20.43
CA CYS A 6 11.57 -17.94 -19.86
C CYS A 6 12.00 -16.46 -19.99
N LYS A 7 11.21 -15.65 -20.69
CA LYS A 7 11.48 -14.23 -20.85
C LYS A 7 11.37 -13.51 -19.50
N THR A 8 12.26 -12.54 -19.30
CA THR A 8 12.26 -11.72 -18.08
C THR A 8 11.25 -10.58 -18.20
N ASP A 9 10.36 -10.44 -17.19
CA ASP A 9 9.55 -9.24 -17.07
C ASP A 9 10.40 -8.09 -16.50
N LEU A 10 10.63 -7.06 -17.32
CA LEU A 10 11.47 -5.93 -16.93
C LEU A 10 10.89 -5.10 -15.78
N LYS A 11 9.58 -5.13 -15.52
CA LYS A 11 8.97 -4.46 -14.40
C LYS A 11 9.23 -5.15 -13.04
N ASN A 12 9.79 -6.36 -13.05
CA ASN A 12 10.30 -7.00 -11.84
C ASN A 12 11.68 -6.49 -11.43
N LEU A 13 12.32 -5.68 -12.27
CA LEU A 13 13.68 -5.19 -12.07
C LEU A 13 13.67 -3.71 -11.68
N ASN A 14 14.23 -3.37 -10.53
CA ASN A 14 14.61 -1.98 -10.22
C ASN A 14 15.76 -1.53 -11.14
N LEU A 15 16.11 -0.25 -11.14
CA LEU A 15 17.13 0.26 -12.06
C LEU A 15 18.48 -0.47 -11.95
N PRO A 16 19.07 -0.74 -10.75
CA PRO A 16 20.29 -1.53 -10.63
C PRO A 16 20.19 -2.96 -11.18
N ALA A 17 19.06 -3.63 -10.96
CA ALA A 17 18.83 -4.98 -11.48
C ALA A 17 18.67 -4.96 -13.02
N LEU A 18 18.01 -3.95 -13.58
CA LEU A 18 17.91 -3.75 -15.03
C LEU A 18 19.26 -3.44 -15.67
N GLU A 19 20.11 -2.64 -15.00
CA GLU A 19 21.49 -2.42 -15.42
C GLU A 19 22.27 -3.73 -15.49
N HIS A 20 22.18 -4.56 -14.45
CA HIS A 20 22.83 -5.86 -14.41
C HIS A 20 22.33 -6.78 -15.52
N PHE A 21 21.01 -6.81 -15.75
CA PHE A 21 20.38 -7.58 -16.84
C PHE A 21 20.94 -7.17 -18.21
N LEU A 22 21.00 -5.88 -18.51
CA LEU A 22 21.50 -5.38 -19.80
C LEU A 22 23.00 -5.57 -19.98
N LEU A 23 23.79 -5.36 -18.93
CA LEU A 23 25.24 -5.66 -18.93
C LEU A 23 25.51 -7.13 -19.24
N GLY A 24 24.74 -8.06 -18.65
CA GLY A 24 24.80 -9.49 -18.93
C GLY A 24 24.48 -9.86 -20.39
N HIS A 25 23.85 -8.93 -21.13
CA HIS A 25 23.57 -9.03 -22.56
C HIS A 25 24.50 -8.16 -23.44
N GLY A 26 25.62 -7.69 -22.88
CA GLY A 26 26.63 -6.91 -23.62
C GLY A 26 26.19 -5.49 -23.98
N LYS A 27 25.22 -4.91 -23.22
CA LYS A 27 24.75 -3.53 -23.45
C LYS A 27 25.31 -2.57 -22.40
N GLU A 28 25.49 -1.32 -22.77
CA GLU A 28 26.01 -0.30 -21.88
C GLU A 28 24.98 0.08 -20.79
N ARG A 29 25.48 0.45 -19.62
CA ARG A 29 24.70 0.77 -18.42
C ARG A 29 23.64 1.83 -18.67
N PHE A 30 23.95 2.88 -19.44
CA PHE A 30 23.00 3.96 -19.71
C PHE A 30 21.74 3.53 -20.46
N ARG A 31 21.80 2.38 -21.19
CA ARG A 31 20.64 1.81 -21.86
C ARG A 31 19.55 1.39 -20.86
N ALA A 32 19.94 0.94 -19.66
CA ALA A 32 18.98 0.62 -18.62
C ALA A 32 18.16 1.85 -18.22
N THR A 33 18.81 2.98 -18.02
CA THR A 33 18.11 4.25 -17.70
C THR A 33 17.15 4.65 -18.83
N GLN A 34 17.53 4.47 -20.11
CA GLN A 34 16.65 4.78 -21.24
C GLN A 34 15.41 3.87 -21.24
N VAL A 35 15.59 2.54 -21.12
CA VAL A 35 14.48 1.56 -21.07
C VAL A 35 13.58 1.84 -19.86
N PHE A 36 14.17 2.11 -18.68
CA PHE A 36 13.47 2.37 -17.44
C PHE A 36 12.55 3.60 -17.55
N LYS A 37 13.07 4.71 -18.13
CA LYS A 37 12.26 5.91 -18.38
C LYS A 37 11.12 5.64 -19.36
N TRP A 38 11.36 4.86 -20.41
CA TRP A 38 10.30 4.49 -21.34
C TRP A 38 9.18 3.73 -20.64
N ILE A 39 9.53 2.76 -19.79
CA ILE A 39 8.55 1.96 -19.06
C ILE A 39 7.73 2.82 -18.09
N TYR A 40 8.39 3.64 -17.25
CA TYR A 40 7.73 4.27 -16.10
C TYR A 40 7.30 5.73 -16.31
N GLN A 41 7.94 6.47 -17.20
CA GLN A 41 7.63 7.88 -17.46
C GLN A 41 6.85 8.07 -18.77
N GLN A 42 7.09 7.22 -19.77
CA GLN A 42 6.39 7.26 -21.06
C GLN A 42 5.30 6.19 -21.18
N ASP A 43 5.11 5.36 -20.14
CA ASP A 43 4.14 4.25 -20.08
C ASP A 43 4.24 3.29 -21.28
N ALA A 44 5.45 3.05 -21.80
CA ALA A 44 5.65 2.14 -22.93
C ALA A 44 5.24 0.72 -22.53
N ARG A 45 4.40 0.10 -23.37
CA ARG A 45 3.88 -1.25 -23.18
C ARG A 45 4.64 -2.27 -24.02
N THR A 46 5.31 -1.81 -25.05
CA THR A 46 6.11 -2.59 -25.97
C THR A 46 7.46 -1.96 -26.22
N PHE A 47 8.44 -2.76 -26.62
CA PHE A 47 9.75 -2.20 -26.97
C PHE A 47 9.72 -1.40 -28.26
N ASP A 48 8.73 -1.62 -29.14
CA ASP A 48 8.61 -0.89 -30.40
C ASP A 48 8.27 0.59 -30.22
N GLU A 49 7.64 0.93 -29.12
CA GLU A 49 7.34 2.32 -28.73
C GLU A 49 8.59 3.13 -28.36
N MET A 50 9.70 2.45 -28.00
CA MET A 50 10.95 3.07 -27.51
C MET A 50 11.78 3.65 -28.66
N THR A 51 11.34 4.74 -29.27
CA THR A 51 11.87 5.26 -30.55
C THR A 51 13.32 5.75 -30.49
N ASN A 52 13.84 6.14 -29.33
CA ASN A 52 15.24 6.54 -29.14
C ASN A 52 16.18 5.38 -28.80
N ILE A 53 15.69 4.14 -28.85
CA ILE A 53 16.47 2.93 -28.73
C ILE A 53 16.61 2.28 -30.12
N SER A 54 17.81 1.77 -30.45
CA SER A 54 18.05 1.16 -31.75
C SER A 54 17.10 -0.01 -32.06
N LYS A 55 16.71 -0.17 -33.30
CA LYS A 55 15.84 -1.29 -33.75
C LYS A 55 16.41 -2.65 -33.37
N GLU A 56 17.73 -2.79 -33.41
CA GLU A 56 18.43 -4.00 -33.02
C GLU A 56 18.22 -4.32 -31.53
N LEU A 57 18.44 -3.35 -30.65
CA LEU A 57 18.25 -3.55 -29.22
C LEU A 57 16.78 -3.84 -28.87
N ARG A 58 15.82 -3.18 -29.55
CA ARG A 58 14.38 -3.47 -29.35
C ARG A 58 14.05 -4.91 -29.71
N ARG A 59 14.59 -5.42 -30.83
CA ARG A 59 14.40 -6.80 -31.22
C ARG A 59 15.02 -7.80 -30.25
N GLU A 60 16.25 -7.57 -29.79
CA GLU A 60 16.89 -8.39 -28.77
C GLU A 60 16.10 -8.42 -27.47
N LEU A 61 15.59 -7.25 -27.01
CA LEU A 61 14.75 -7.17 -25.82
C LEU A 61 13.45 -7.96 -25.99
N THR A 62 12.81 -7.90 -27.17
CA THR A 62 11.61 -8.67 -27.48
C THR A 62 11.84 -10.18 -27.42
N GLU A 63 13.05 -10.63 -27.76
CA GLU A 63 13.41 -12.05 -27.68
C GLU A 63 13.64 -12.54 -26.24
N LYS A 64 14.20 -11.67 -25.37
CA LYS A 64 14.70 -12.04 -24.03
C LYS A 64 13.81 -11.57 -22.88
N ALA A 65 12.98 -10.58 -23.11
CA ALA A 65 12.20 -9.91 -22.08
C ALA A 65 10.79 -9.54 -22.57
N PHE A 66 9.98 -9.07 -21.64
CA PHE A 66 8.68 -8.45 -21.92
C PHE A 66 8.39 -7.37 -20.88
N ILE A 67 7.35 -6.60 -21.13
CA ILE A 67 6.84 -5.56 -20.24
C ILE A 67 5.41 -5.97 -19.87
N SER A 68 5.20 -6.44 -18.65
CA SER A 68 3.86 -6.79 -18.19
C SER A 68 2.97 -5.56 -18.01
N ASN A 69 1.67 -5.75 -18.19
CA ASN A 69 0.69 -4.72 -17.93
C ASN A 69 -0.52 -5.34 -17.22
N LEU A 70 -1.07 -4.63 -16.24
CA LEU A 70 -2.37 -4.93 -15.67
C LEU A 70 -3.37 -3.90 -16.18
N GLU A 71 -4.57 -4.37 -16.51
CA GLU A 71 -5.74 -3.54 -16.70
C GLU A 71 -6.78 -3.92 -15.65
N PRO A 72 -7.54 -2.97 -15.12
CA PRO A 72 -8.61 -3.30 -14.20
C PRO A 72 -9.69 -4.12 -14.93
N GLU A 73 -10.09 -5.24 -14.35
CA GLU A 73 -11.21 -6.05 -14.83
C GLU A 73 -12.55 -5.40 -14.48
N ALA A 74 -12.60 -4.76 -13.32
CA ALA A 74 -13.74 -3.96 -12.88
C ALA A 74 -13.27 -2.71 -12.14
N VAL A 75 -14.05 -1.65 -12.24
CA VAL A 75 -13.92 -0.42 -11.47
C VAL A 75 -15.27 -0.09 -10.86
N GLU A 76 -15.33 -0.01 -9.54
CA GLU A 76 -16.50 0.42 -8.80
C GLU A 76 -16.25 1.82 -8.26
N GLU A 77 -17.21 2.73 -8.39
CA GLU A 77 -17.10 4.11 -7.88
C GLU A 77 -18.14 4.33 -6.79
N GLY A 78 -17.68 4.70 -5.61
CA GLY A 78 -18.52 5.03 -4.47
C GLY A 78 -19.10 6.43 -4.54
N SER A 79 -20.12 6.68 -3.74
CA SER A 79 -20.81 7.98 -3.66
C SER A 79 -19.89 9.13 -3.22
N ASP A 80 -18.78 8.80 -2.56
CA ASP A 80 -17.73 9.72 -2.10
C ASP A 80 -16.58 9.88 -3.12
N GLY A 81 -16.75 9.37 -4.36
CA GLY A 81 -15.75 9.41 -5.42
C GLY A 81 -14.59 8.43 -5.24
N THR A 82 -14.59 7.62 -4.18
CA THR A 82 -13.61 6.53 -4.02
C THR A 82 -13.79 5.51 -5.13
N ARG A 83 -12.69 5.07 -5.76
CA ARG A 83 -12.72 4.03 -6.80
C ARG A 83 -12.00 2.79 -6.33
N LYS A 84 -12.67 1.65 -6.41
CA LYS A 84 -12.09 0.32 -6.18
C LYS A 84 -11.83 -0.35 -7.53
N TYR A 85 -10.61 -0.80 -7.73
CA TYR A 85 -10.13 -1.48 -8.93
C TYR A 85 -9.89 -2.94 -8.63
N LEU A 86 -10.49 -3.84 -9.39
CA LEU A 86 -10.24 -5.27 -9.35
C LEU A 86 -9.25 -5.64 -10.46
N PHE A 87 -8.15 -6.29 -10.11
CA PHE A 87 -7.12 -6.75 -11.04
C PHE A 87 -7.06 -8.27 -11.05
N ASN A 88 -7.31 -8.87 -12.21
CA ASN A 88 -7.07 -10.29 -12.46
C ASN A 88 -5.58 -10.52 -12.74
N LEU A 89 -4.97 -11.44 -12.01
CA LEU A 89 -3.53 -11.74 -12.13
C LEU A 89 -3.22 -12.82 -13.17
N GLY A 90 -4.25 -13.36 -13.86
CA GLY A 90 -4.11 -14.34 -14.92
C GLY A 90 -3.83 -15.77 -14.49
N ASP A 91 -3.74 -16.02 -13.16
CA ASP A 91 -3.48 -17.34 -12.57
C ASP A 91 -4.66 -17.81 -11.67
N GLY A 92 -5.82 -17.20 -11.84
CA GLY A 92 -7.02 -17.44 -11.02
C GLY A 92 -7.05 -16.64 -9.72
N ASN A 93 -6.04 -15.82 -9.44
CA ASN A 93 -6.03 -14.88 -8.33
C ASN A 93 -6.41 -13.49 -8.82
N ALA A 94 -6.97 -12.70 -7.90
CA ALA A 94 -7.22 -11.29 -8.11
C ALA A 94 -6.85 -10.47 -6.87
N VAL A 95 -6.58 -9.19 -7.08
CA VAL A 95 -6.32 -8.23 -6.01
C VAL A 95 -7.06 -6.93 -6.27
N GLU A 96 -7.28 -6.18 -5.21
CA GLU A 96 -7.95 -4.90 -5.29
C GLU A 96 -7.00 -3.76 -4.92
N SER A 97 -7.22 -2.61 -5.55
CA SER A 97 -6.62 -1.33 -5.18
C SER A 97 -7.72 -0.30 -5.00
N VAL A 98 -7.48 0.71 -4.16
CA VAL A 98 -8.46 1.75 -3.88
C VAL A 98 -7.85 3.12 -4.10
N LEU A 99 -8.43 3.90 -4.99
CA LEU A 99 -8.13 5.31 -5.16
C LEU A 99 -9.06 6.13 -4.29
N ILE A 100 -8.49 6.91 -3.39
CA ILE A 100 -9.22 7.78 -2.47
C ILE A 100 -8.96 9.22 -2.90
N PRO A 101 -9.92 9.87 -3.59
CA PRO A 101 -9.78 11.27 -3.97
C PRO A 101 -10.00 12.17 -2.76
N ILE A 102 -9.07 13.10 -2.57
CA ILE A 102 -9.17 14.16 -1.58
C ILE A 102 -8.80 15.44 -2.32
N GLU A 103 -9.40 16.57 -1.98
CA GLU A 103 -9.13 17.84 -2.66
C GLU A 103 -7.63 18.14 -2.71
N GLY A 104 -7.11 18.29 -3.95
CA GLY A 104 -5.69 18.52 -4.21
C GLY A 104 -4.77 17.31 -4.03
N ARG A 105 -5.29 16.11 -3.68
CA ARG A 105 -4.48 14.91 -3.41
C ARG A 105 -5.26 13.62 -3.64
N ASN A 106 -4.76 12.74 -4.49
CA ASN A 106 -5.26 11.37 -4.60
C ASN A 106 -4.32 10.42 -3.85
N THR A 107 -4.87 9.61 -2.97
CA THR A 107 -4.13 8.52 -2.30
C THR A 107 -4.53 7.20 -2.93
N LEU A 108 -3.54 6.43 -3.38
CA LEU A 108 -3.76 5.09 -3.89
C LEU A 108 -3.32 4.04 -2.87
N CYS A 109 -4.27 3.23 -2.44
CA CYS A 109 -4.05 2.05 -1.62
C CYS A 109 -3.81 0.85 -2.54
N ILE A 110 -2.65 0.18 -2.41
CA ILE A 110 -2.24 -0.95 -3.25
C ILE A 110 -2.05 -2.22 -2.43
N SER A 111 -2.23 -3.35 -3.09
CA SER A 111 -2.07 -4.70 -2.54
C SER A 111 -0.66 -5.24 -2.75
N SER A 112 -0.22 -6.12 -1.85
CA SER A 112 1.09 -6.78 -1.88
C SER A 112 1.00 -8.31 -1.96
N GLN A 113 -0.16 -8.89 -1.72
CA GLN A 113 -0.38 -10.35 -1.74
C GLN A 113 -1.79 -10.67 -2.25
N ALA A 114 -1.97 -11.85 -2.84
CA ALA A 114 -3.27 -12.46 -3.03
C ALA A 114 -3.64 -13.26 -1.77
N GLY A 115 -4.60 -12.74 -0.98
CA GLY A 115 -4.88 -13.18 0.38
C GLY A 115 -3.86 -12.66 1.40
N CYS A 116 -3.90 -13.16 2.64
CA CYS A 116 -3.01 -12.74 3.72
C CYS A 116 -2.75 -13.87 4.71
N ALA A 117 -1.48 -14.04 5.14
CA ALA A 117 -1.10 -15.07 6.11
C ALA A 117 -1.29 -14.63 7.58
N MET A 118 -1.60 -13.37 7.84
CA MET A 118 -1.55 -12.82 9.21
C MET A 118 -2.77 -13.18 10.05
N GLY A 119 -3.92 -13.49 9.44
CA GLY A 119 -5.11 -13.97 10.12
C GLY A 119 -5.72 -12.98 11.12
N CYS A 120 -5.63 -11.66 10.83
CA CYS A 120 -6.29 -10.65 11.67
C CYS A 120 -7.81 -10.85 11.63
N GLU A 121 -8.46 -11.05 12.79
CA GLU A 121 -9.88 -11.43 12.88
C GLU A 121 -10.85 -10.35 12.37
N PHE A 122 -10.43 -9.08 12.43
CA PHE A 122 -11.25 -7.95 11.98
C PHE A 122 -11.07 -7.62 10.49
N CYS A 123 -10.21 -8.33 9.77
CA CYS A 123 -9.87 -8.02 8.38
C CYS A 123 -10.39 -9.10 7.44
N LEU A 124 -11.23 -8.72 6.49
CA LEU A 124 -11.79 -9.67 5.52
C LEU A 124 -10.70 -10.37 4.71
N THR A 125 -9.66 -9.64 4.25
CA THR A 125 -8.50 -10.26 3.60
C THR A 125 -7.79 -11.27 4.51
N GLY A 126 -7.78 -11.02 5.82
CA GLY A 126 -7.20 -11.93 6.82
C GLY A 126 -7.95 -13.26 6.97
N THR A 127 -9.23 -13.33 6.57
CA THR A 127 -10.01 -14.58 6.56
C THR A 127 -9.65 -15.48 5.37
N PHE A 128 -9.05 -14.90 4.31
CA PHE A 128 -8.57 -15.65 3.15
C PHE A 128 -7.12 -16.05 3.36
N LYS A 129 -6.85 -17.35 3.19
CA LYS A 129 -5.47 -17.83 3.25
C LYS A 129 -4.63 -17.16 2.18
N LEU A 130 -3.37 -16.90 2.50
CA LEU A 130 -2.39 -16.46 1.53
C LEU A 130 -2.31 -17.48 0.39
N THR A 131 -2.58 -17.04 -0.83
CA THR A 131 -2.37 -17.84 -2.03
C THR A 131 -0.94 -17.67 -2.53
N ARG A 132 -0.51 -16.42 -2.76
CA ARG A 132 0.86 -16.08 -3.11
C ARG A 132 1.21 -14.61 -2.88
N ASN A 133 2.49 -14.34 -2.89
CA ASN A 133 3.02 -12.99 -2.98
C ASN A 133 2.79 -12.40 -4.38
N LEU A 134 2.54 -11.09 -4.44
CA LEU A 134 2.62 -10.35 -5.70
C LEU A 134 4.09 -10.16 -6.09
N THR A 135 4.37 -10.22 -7.39
CA THR A 135 5.66 -9.82 -7.94
C THR A 135 5.84 -8.31 -7.88
N THR A 136 7.08 -7.83 -8.00
CA THR A 136 7.37 -6.39 -8.11
C THR A 136 6.58 -5.74 -9.24
N ALA A 137 6.50 -6.40 -10.40
CA ALA A 137 5.73 -5.94 -11.55
C ALA A 137 4.23 -5.79 -11.25
N GLU A 138 3.62 -6.77 -10.58
CA GLU A 138 2.20 -6.73 -10.21
C GLU A 138 1.91 -5.59 -9.21
N ILE A 139 2.83 -5.35 -8.25
CA ILE A 139 2.70 -4.23 -7.31
C ILE A 139 2.75 -2.88 -8.05
N VAL A 140 3.72 -2.69 -8.93
CA VAL A 140 3.91 -1.43 -9.67
C VAL A 140 2.83 -1.23 -10.73
N ASN A 141 2.35 -2.30 -11.36
CA ASN A 141 1.31 -2.24 -12.39
C ASN A 141 -0.03 -1.74 -11.85
N GLN A 142 -0.37 -1.96 -10.58
CA GLN A 142 -1.55 -1.36 -9.96
C GLN A 142 -1.49 0.18 -10.05
N ILE A 143 -0.32 0.77 -9.76
CA ILE A 143 -0.13 2.23 -9.84
C ILE A 143 -0.26 2.71 -11.28
N MET A 144 0.38 2.03 -12.22
CA MET A 144 0.38 2.43 -13.64
C MET A 144 -1.02 2.30 -14.25
N ALA A 145 -1.76 1.26 -13.91
CA ALA A 145 -3.13 1.06 -14.37
C ALA A 145 -4.06 2.18 -13.88
N VAL A 146 -3.97 2.52 -12.58
CA VAL A 146 -4.79 3.60 -12.01
C VAL A 146 -4.37 4.96 -12.56
N ARG A 147 -3.08 5.23 -12.80
CA ARG A 147 -2.63 6.47 -13.50
C ARG A 147 -3.29 6.60 -14.88
N ARG A 148 -3.36 5.51 -15.64
CA ARG A 148 -4.02 5.50 -16.96
C ARG A 148 -5.52 5.76 -16.85
N ASP A 149 -6.18 5.19 -15.83
CA ASP A 149 -7.61 5.44 -15.61
C ASP A 149 -7.86 6.91 -15.26
N ILE A 150 -7.13 7.46 -14.32
CA ILE A 150 -7.26 8.88 -13.91
C ILE A 150 -7.01 9.82 -15.09
N ALA A 151 -6.06 9.51 -15.97
CA ALA A 151 -5.78 10.34 -17.16
C ALA A 151 -6.96 10.36 -18.16
N ARG A 152 -7.72 9.28 -18.24
CA ARG A 152 -8.91 9.15 -19.09
C ARG A 152 -10.19 9.63 -18.41
N ASN A 153 -10.30 9.35 -17.12
CA ASN A 153 -11.45 9.58 -16.27
C ASN A 153 -11.00 10.29 -14.98
N PRO A 154 -10.74 11.60 -15.01
CA PRO A 154 -10.33 12.33 -13.81
C PRO A 154 -11.36 12.17 -12.68
N PRO A 155 -10.95 11.92 -11.42
CA PRO A 155 -11.87 11.86 -10.29
C PRO A 155 -12.54 13.22 -10.07
N THR A 156 -13.80 13.21 -9.70
CA THR A 156 -14.55 14.43 -9.38
C THR A 156 -14.03 14.99 -8.04
N PRO A 157 -13.64 16.28 -7.96
CA PRO A 157 -13.20 16.88 -6.70
C PRO A 157 -14.35 16.89 -5.69
N GLN A 158 -14.06 16.45 -4.48
CA GLN A 158 -14.99 16.60 -3.35
C GLN A 158 -14.73 17.90 -2.58
N SER A 159 -15.71 18.39 -1.82
CA SER A 159 -15.69 19.70 -1.15
C SER A 159 -14.55 19.85 -0.13
N ALA A 160 -14.17 21.13 0.11
CA ALA A 160 -13.00 21.58 0.86
C ALA A 160 -12.92 21.19 2.36
N ASP A 161 -13.94 20.53 2.91
CA ASP A 161 -14.03 20.29 4.36
C ASP A 161 -13.19 19.11 4.86
N ASP A 162 -12.59 18.33 3.95
CA ASP A 162 -11.83 17.11 4.28
C ASP A 162 -10.31 17.33 4.19
N ILE A 163 -9.76 18.17 5.06
CA ILE A 163 -8.31 18.39 5.13
C ILE A 163 -7.63 17.23 5.86
N TRP A 164 -6.98 16.36 5.12
CA TRP A 164 -6.13 15.28 5.64
C TRP A 164 -4.68 15.75 5.80
N GLY A 165 -4.30 16.08 7.02
CA GLY A 165 -2.91 16.17 7.45
C GLY A 165 -2.12 17.40 6.98
N ASP A 166 -1.22 17.84 7.83
CA ASP A 166 -0.30 18.94 7.63
C ASP A 166 0.58 18.74 6.39
N ASP A 167 0.29 19.46 5.31
CA ASP A 167 1.23 19.66 4.22
C ASP A 167 2.25 20.72 4.62
N GLU A 168 3.38 20.29 5.17
CA GLU A 168 4.55 21.19 5.36
C GLU A 168 5.16 21.65 4.01
N ASP A 169 4.76 21.06 2.89
CA ASP A 169 5.34 21.27 1.56
C ASP A 169 4.48 22.17 0.65
N GLY A 170 3.89 23.21 1.06
CA GLY A 170 3.27 24.35 0.32
C GLY A 170 3.02 24.33 -1.21
N ASP A 171 3.16 23.22 -1.89
CA ASP A 171 3.02 23.07 -3.34
C ASP A 171 1.58 22.72 -3.74
N ARG A 172 0.78 23.79 -3.94
CA ARG A 172 -0.62 23.73 -4.38
C ARG A 172 -0.80 23.69 -5.91
N SER A 173 0.28 23.57 -6.69
CA SER A 173 0.23 23.85 -8.14
C SER A 173 0.08 22.62 -9.05
N GLN A 174 -0.02 21.39 -8.50
CA GLN A 174 -0.12 20.19 -9.35
C GLN A 174 -1.56 19.72 -9.55
N SER A 175 -1.86 19.21 -10.74
CA SER A 175 -3.20 18.89 -11.23
C SER A 175 -3.91 17.86 -10.33
N GLN A 176 -5.23 18.05 -10.14
CA GLN A 176 -6.15 17.11 -9.45
C GLN A 176 -6.16 15.70 -10.05
N ALA A 177 -5.50 15.51 -11.18
CA ALA A 177 -5.42 14.25 -11.92
C ALA A 177 -4.22 13.35 -11.53
N GLU A 178 -3.47 13.66 -10.45
CA GLU A 178 -2.29 12.87 -10.11
C GLU A 178 -2.46 12.08 -8.81
N ILE A 179 -1.93 10.84 -8.79
CA ILE A 179 -1.74 10.07 -7.55
C ILE A 179 -0.60 10.73 -6.78
N ARG A 180 -0.89 11.25 -5.61
CA ARG A 180 0.10 11.94 -4.77
C ARG A 180 0.71 11.05 -3.69
N ASN A 181 -0.09 10.16 -3.09
CA ASN A 181 0.35 9.26 -2.05
C ASN A 181 0.11 7.80 -2.45
N ILE A 182 1.06 6.93 -2.09
CA ILE A 182 0.92 5.49 -2.18
C ILE A 182 0.93 4.92 -0.76
N VAL A 183 -0.05 4.08 -0.45
CA VAL A 183 -0.10 3.35 0.81
C VAL A 183 -0.21 1.84 0.54
N LEU A 184 0.70 1.06 1.10
CA LEU A 184 0.65 -0.40 1.03
C LEU A 184 -0.23 -0.90 2.19
N MET A 185 -1.54 -0.67 2.05
CA MET A 185 -2.59 -0.98 3.04
C MET A 185 -3.73 -1.79 2.43
N GLY A 186 -3.57 -2.27 1.20
CA GLY A 186 -4.52 -3.15 0.52
C GLY A 186 -4.39 -4.59 1.02
N MET A 187 -4.57 -5.54 0.11
CA MET A 187 -4.51 -6.95 0.46
C MET A 187 -3.08 -7.40 0.76
N GLY A 188 -2.92 -8.17 1.87
CA GLY A 188 -1.66 -8.78 2.27
C GLY A 188 -0.87 -7.99 3.30
N GLU A 189 0.19 -8.63 3.81
CA GLU A 189 1.20 -8.03 4.69
C GLU A 189 2.45 -7.69 3.86
N PRO A 190 2.75 -6.40 3.64
CA PRO A 190 3.89 -6.01 2.80
C PRO A 190 5.23 -6.57 3.27
N LEU A 191 5.42 -6.64 4.60
CA LEU A 191 6.68 -7.13 5.15
C LEU A 191 6.85 -8.65 4.99
N HIS A 192 5.78 -9.38 4.74
CA HIS A 192 5.85 -10.81 4.39
C HIS A 192 6.25 -11.04 2.92
N ASN A 193 6.25 -9.97 2.11
CA ASN A 193 6.63 -9.97 0.70
C ASN A 193 7.78 -8.99 0.39
N LEU A 194 8.73 -8.79 1.31
CA LEU A 194 9.77 -7.76 1.18
C LEU A 194 10.64 -7.90 -0.07
N ASP A 195 10.88 -9.13 -0.55
CA ASP A 195 11.72 -9.36 -1.73
C ASP A 195 11.13 -8.74 -3.00
N ASN A 196 9.81 -8.55 -3.06
CA ASN A 196 9.14 -7.86 -4.14
C ASN A 196 8.76 -6.41 -3.79
N VAL A 197 8.44 -6.16 -2.52
CA VAL A 197 8.01 -4.82 -2.05
C VAL A 197 9.17 -3.83 -2.07
N ILE A 198 10.38 -4.23 -1.66
CA ILE A 198 11.55 -3.35 -1.67
C ILE A 198 11.87 -2.87 -3.09
N PRO A 199 12.04 -3.75 -4.11
CA PRO A 199 12.24 -3.28 -5.49
C PRO A 199 11.09 -2.42 -6.01
N ALA A 200 9.84 -2.74 -5.66
CA ALA A 200 8.69 -1.93 -6.05
C ALA A 200 8.77 -0.50 -5.47
N ILE A 201 9.12 -0.35 -4.18
CA ILE A 201 9.30 0.97 -3.57
C ILE A 201 10.48 1.70 -4.21
N GLN A 202 11.58 1.02 -4.51
CA GLN A 202 12.71 1.63 -5.22
C GLN A 202 12.30 2.17 -6.59
N ILE A 203 11.48 1.43 -7.36
CA ILE A 203 10.89 1.91 -8.62
C ILE A 203 9.99 3.13 -8.38
N MET A 204 9.16 3.10 -7.33
CA MET A 204 8.26 4.22 -7.01
C MET A 204 9.02 5.51 -6.74
N ILE A 205 10.14 5.45 -6.00
CA ILE A 205 10.89 6.64 -5.56
C ILE A 205 12.05 7.03 -6.47
N ASP A 206 12.40 6.20 -7.47
CA ASP A 206 13.50 6.50 -8.39
C ASP A 206 13.16 7.70 -9.29
N GLY A 207 14.10 8.63 -9.46
CA GLY A 207 13.96 9.80 -10.33
C GLY A 207 13.83 9.47 -11.83
N ASN A 208 14.21 8.25 -12.25
CA ASN A 208 13.99 7.73 -13.60
C ASN A 208 12.79 6.76 -13.67
N GLY A 209 12.21 6.42 -12.49
CA GLY A 209 11.05 5.56 -12.33
C GLY A 209 9.75 6.36 -12.21
N LEU A 210 8.92 6.04 -11.18
CA LEU A 210 7.63 6.68 -10.97
C LEU A 210 7.69 8.04 -10.27
N GLN A 211 8.85 8.45 -9.78
CA GLN A 211 9.18 9.78 -9.24
C GLN A 211 8.37 10.21 -7.98
N PHE A 212 7.84 9.26 -7.21
CA PHE A 212 7.23 9.62 -5.93
C PHE A 212 8.29 10.10 -4.93
N SER A 213 7.97 11.14 -4.17
CA SER A 213 8.79 11.47 -3.01
C SER A 213 8.70 10.35 -1.95
N ASN A 214 9.81 10.05 -1.27
CA ASN A 214 9.85 9.09 -0.16
C ASN A 214 8.80 9.38 0.93
N ARG A 215 8.43 10.66 1.10
CA ARG A 215 7.40 11.12 2.05
C ARG A 215 5.99 10.73 1.61
N ARG A 216 5.82 10.32 0.36
CA ARG A 216 4.52 10.00 -0.25
C ARG A 216 4.27 8.50 -0.34
N VAL A 217 5.24 7.68 0.06
CA VAL A 217 5.09 6.22 0.12
C VAL A 217 5.05 5.77 1.58
N THR A 218 3.99 5.06 1.96
CA THR A 218 3.79 4.52 3.31
C THR A 218 3.69 3.00 3.25
N VAL A 219 4.52 2.33 4.02
CA VAL A 219 4.40 0.88 4.26
C VAL A 219 3.68 0.67 5.57
N SER A 220 2.53 -0.03 5.53
CA SER A 220 1.83 -0.48 6.73
C SER A 220 2.22 -1.91 7.06
N THR A 221 2.29 -2.24 8.34
CA THR A 221 2.59 -3.60 8.81
C THR A 221 1.86 -3.95 10.10
N CYS A 222 1.50 -5.22 10.23
CA CYS A 222 1.02 -5.77 11.49
C CYS A 222 2.14 -6.03 12.52
N GLY A 223 3.43 -5.84 12.13
CA GLY A 223 4.56 -5.89 13.05
C GLY A 223 5.44 -7.14 12.94
N LEU A 224 5.84 -7.49 11.73
CA LEU A 224 6.91 -8.49 11.51
C LEU A 224 8.27 -7.87 11.86
N VAL A 225 8.66 -7.93 13.13
CA VAL A 225 9.81 -7.19 13.71
C VAL A 225 11.13 -7.38 12.94
N PRO A 226 11.59 -8.59 12.58
CA PRO A 226 12.83 -8.74 11.81
C PRO A 226 12.77 -8.06 10.44
N GLN A 227 11.61 -8.10 9.79
CA GLN A 227 11.39 -7.49 8.48
C GLN A 227 11.28 -5.95 8.57
N MET A 228 10.77 -5.40 9.69
CA MET A 228 10.83 -3.96 9.93
C MET A 228 12.28 -3.46 9.94
N ALA A 229 13.18 -4.16 10.63
CA ALA A 229 14.59 -3.82 10.64
C ALA A 229 15.23 -3.91 9.24
N ARG A 230 14.85 -4.91 8.43
CA ARG A 230 15.29 -5.02 7.02
C ARG A 230 14.79 -3.85 6.19
N LEU A 231 13.49 -3.53 6.25
CA LEU A 231 12.90 -2.40 5.54
C LEU A 231 13.65 -1.10 5.88
N GLY A 232 13.87 -0.83 7.17
CA GLY A 232 14.57 0.37 7.63
C GLY A 232 16.00 0.49 7.11
N ARG A 233 16.72 -0.63 6.91
CA ARG A 233 18.06 -0.63 6.33
C ARG A 233 18.06 -0.40 4.82
N GLU A 234 17.13 -1.04 4.10
CA GLU A 234 17.11 -1.01 2.62
C GLU A 234 16.38 0.21 2.06
N ILE A 235 15.35 0.71 2.77
CA ILE A 235 14.57 1.90 2.39
C ILE A 235 14.41 2.85 3.60
N PRO A 236 15.47 3.51 4.05
CA PRO A 236 15.47 4.27 5.32
C PRO A 236 14.54 5.47 5.36
N ASN A 237 14.04 5.91 4.21
CA ASN A 237 13.26 7.15 4.07
C ASN A 237 11.78 6.92 3.74
N VAL A 238 11.27 5.70 3.85
CA VAL A 238 9.83 5.43 3.65
C VAL A 238 9.04 5.73 4.93
N ASN A 239 7.77 6.10 4.82
CA ASN A 239 6.91 6.23 5.99
C ASN A 239 6.51 4.84 6.50
N LEU A 240 6.51 4.71 7.82
CA LEU A 240 6.08 3.48 8.50
C LEU A 240 4.74 3.71 9.20
N ALA A 241 3.76 2.86 8.88
CA ALA A 241 2.53 2.71 9.64
C ALA A 241 2.53 1.33 10.34
N VAL A 242 2.11 1.29 11.59
CA VAL A 242 2.10 0.07 12.40
C VAL A 242 0.70 -0.18 12.94
N SER A 243 0.09 -1.28 12.54
CA SER A 243 -1.20 -1.73 13.02
C SER A 243 -1.05 -2.28 14.44
N LEU A 244 -1.26 -1.42 15.44
CA LEU A 244 -1.18 -1.82 16.85
C LEU A 244 -2.48 -2.48 17.31
N ASN A 245 -3.61 -1.83 17.11
CA ASN A 245 -5.01 -2.28 17.27
C ASN A 245 -5.41 -2.81 18.66
N ALA A 246 -4.46 -2.98 19.59
CA ALA A 246 -4.73 -3.35 20.97
C ALA A 246 -3.67 -2.77 21.90
N THR A 247 -4.01 -2.65 23.16
CA THR A 247 -3.13 -2.08 24.21
C THR A 247 -2.66 -3.12 25.22
N THR A 248 -3.10 -4.37 25.07
CA THR A 248 -2.65 -5.52 25.88
C THR A 248 -2.33 -6.71 24.96
N ASP A 249 -1.38 -7.56 25.37
CA ASP A 249 -0.99 -8.73 24.60
C ASP A 249 -2.12 -9.77 24.52
N GLU A 250 -2.97 -9.87 25.55
CA GLU A 250 -4.12 -10.79 25.58
C GLU A 250 -5.08 -10.47 24.44
N LEU A 251 -5.48 -9.21 24.32
CA LEU A 251 -6.39 -8.78 23.26
C LEU A 251 -5.71 -8.87 21.90
N ARG A 252 -4.46 -8.39 21.81
CA ARG A 252 -3.73 -8.41 20.54
C ARG A 252 -3.49 -9.85 20.05
N ASN A 253 -3.19 -10.80 20.92
CA ASN A 253 -3.06 -12.23 20.58
C ASN A 253 -4.34 -12.82 20.00
N ARG A 254 -5.50 -12.32 20.43
CA ARG A 254 -6.80 -12.71 19.92
C ARG A 254 -7.03 -12.13 18.54
N ILE A 255 -7.01 -10.81 18.39
CA ILE A 255 -7.42 -10.15 17.15
C ILE A 255 -6.32 -10.11 16.08
N MET A 256 -5.05 -10.26 16.46
CA MET A 256 -3.86 -10.24 15.58
C MET A 256 -2.87 -11.34 15.99
N PRO A 257 -2.97 -12.56 15.45
CA PRO A 257 -2.14 -13.71 15.87
C PRO A 257 -0.62 -13.48 15.77
N VAL A 258 -0.16 -12.56 14.93
CA VAL A 258 1.26 -12.16 14.82
C VAL A 258 1.86 -11.72 16.15
N ASN A 259 1.05 -11.22 17.09
CA ASN A 259 1.50 -10.81 18.41
C ASN A 259 2.08 -11.95 19.25
N ARG A 260 1.68 -13.19 19.00
CA ARG A 260 2.25 -14.37 19.68
C ARG A 260 3.74 -14.54 19.37
N SER A 261 4.15 -14.14 18.16
CA SER A 261 5.56 -14.16 17.74
C SER A 261 6.29 -12.86 18.11
N TYR A 262 5.59 -11.74 18.06
CA TYR A 262 6.15 -10.40 18.32
C TYR A 262 5.22 -9.61 19.24
N PRO A 263 5.35 -9.79 20.58
CA PRO A 263 4.55 -9.07 21.58
C PRO A 263 4.69 -7.57 21.46
N ILE A 264 3.72 -6.82 21.99
CA ILE A 264 3.67 -5.34 21.94
C ILE A 264 5.02 -4.72 22.34
N LYS A 265 5.66 -5.23 23.39
CA LYS A 265 6.97 -4.71 23.84
C LYS A 265 8.05 -4.78 22.76
N GLU A 266 8.13 -5.88 22.04
CA GLU A 266 9.10 -6.07 20.96
C GLU A 266 8.76 -5.21 19.74
N LEU A 267 7.48 -5.14 19.40
CA LEU A 267 6.98 -4.29 18.31
C LEU A 267 7.35 -2.82 18.55
N LEU A 268 7.06 -2.31 19.76
CA LEU A 268 7.39 -0.92 20.12
C LEU A 268 8.89 -0.67 20.16
N ARG A 269 9.70 -1.65 20.57
CA ARG A 269 11.16 -1.55 20.45
C ARG A 269 11.58 -1.38 19.00
N ALA A 270 11.04 -2.19 18.07
CA ALA A 270 11.34 -2.06 16.65
C ALA A 270 10.89 -0.70 16.09
N CYS A 271 9.77 -0.13 16.57
CA CYS A 271 9.34 1.21 16.19
C CYS A 271 10.33 2.30 16.65
N ARG A 272 10.91 2.20 17.85
CA ARG A 272 11.93 3.14 18.34
C ARG A 272 13.23 3.08 17.52
N GLU A 273 13.58 1.88 17.12
CA GLU A 273 14.81 1.60 16.36
C GLU A 273 14.66 1.88 14.86
N PHE A 274 13.43 2.10 14.37
CA PHE A 274 13.21 2.32 12.94
C PHE A 274 13.77 3.68 12.50
N PRO A 275 14.61 3.72 11.44
CA PRO A 275 15.34 4.92 11.04
C PRO A 275 14.43 5.92 10.30
N LEU A 276 13.69 6.73 11.04
CA LEU A 276 12.92 7.83 10.48
C LEU A 276 13.75 9.12 10.47
N PRO A 277 13.98 9.74 9.30
CA PRO A 277 14.77 10.95 9.22
C PRO A 277 14.00 12.19 9.73
N GLY A 278 14.73 13.08 10.41
CA GLY A 278 14.26 14.40 10.80
C GLY A 278 13.07 14.37 11.78
N ARG A 279 12.01 15.10 11.44
CA ARG A 279 10.80 15.23 12.27
C ARG A 279 9.72 14.17 11.96
N ARG A 280 10.04 13.14 11.20
CA ARG A 280 9.06 12.11 10.83
C ARG A 280 8.63 11.29 12.03
N LYS A 281 7.39 10.81 11.96
CA LYS A 281 6.73 10.09 13.04
C LYS A 281 6.31 8.70 12.54
N VAL A 282 6.36 7.70 13.41
CA VAL A 282 5.66 6.42 13.20
C VAL A 282 4.16 6.69 13.25
N THR A 283 3.42 6.16 12.29
CA THR A 283 1.95 6.17 12.34
C THR A 283 1.48 4.91 13.05
N PHE A 284 0.81 5.05 14.19
CA PHE A 284 0.12 3.92 14.82
C PHE A 284 -1.32 3.87 14.31
N GLU A 285 -1.68 2.78 13.66
CA GLU A 285 -3.05 2.51 13.25
C GLU A 285 -3.77 1.76 14.36
N TYR A 286 -4.94 2.22 14.70
CA TYR A 286 -5.75 1.67 15.79
C TYR A 286 -7.19 1.52 15.32
N VAL A 287 -7.57 0.30 14.94
CA VAL A 287 -8.94 -0.05 14.59
C VAL A 287 -9.75 -0.11 15.87
N LEU A 288 -10.74 0.75 15.98
CA LEU A 288 -11.67 0.79 17.11
C LEU A 288 -12.77 -0.26 16.93
N LEU A 289 -12.78 -1.28 17.78
CA LEU A 289 -13.75 -2.35 17.83
C LEU A 289 -14.71 -2.10 18.99
N GLY A 290 -15.99 -1.91 18.71
CA GLY A 290 -17.00 -1.54 19.70
C GLY A 290 -17.07 -2.51 20.88
N GLY A 291 -16.91 -1.98 22.09
CA GLY A 291 -16.93 -2.73 23.35
C GLY A 291 -15.69 -3.61 23.62
N LEU A 292 -14.64 -3.54 22.79
CA LEU A 292 -13.43 -4.36 22.97
C LEU A 292 -12.18 -3.53 23.29
N ASN A 293 -11.90 -2.50 22.52
CA ASN A 293 -10.67 -1.71 22.63
C ASN A 293 -10.92 -0.20 22.47
N ASP A 294 -12.17 0.23 22.57
CA ASP A 294 -12.65 1.59 22.34
C ASP A 294 -12.90 2.39 23.64
N THR A 295 -12.42 1.86 24.78
CA THR A 295 -12.64 2.50 26.10
C THR A 295 -11.61 3.60 26.37
N LEU A 296 -11.96 4.50 27.31
CA LEU A 296 -11.03 5.53 27.79
C LEU A 296 -9.77 4.94 28.45
N GLU A 297 -9.88 3.76 29.07
CA GLU A 297 -8.72 3.04 29.63
C GLU A 297 -7.79 2.54 28.53
N ASP A 298 -8.34 2.15 27.37
CA ASP A 298 -7.53 1.80 26.20
C ASP A 298 -6.79 3.01 25.66
N ALA A 299 -7.44 4.18 25.58
CA ALA A 299 -6.79 5.43 25.19
C ALA A 299 -5.64 5.80 26.14
N LYS A 300 -5.83 5.62 27.45
CA LYS A 300 -4.78 5.85 28.46
C LYS A 300 -3.60 4.89 28.31
N ARG A 301 -3.88 3.60 28.04
CA ARG A 301 -2.83 2.59 27.82
C ARG A 301 -2.09 2.87 26.51
N LEU A 302 -2.82 3.19 25.44
CA LEU A 302 -2.22 3.54 24.16
C LEU A 302 -1.23 4.69 24.32
N LEU A 303 -1.65 5.79 24.94
CA LEU A 303 -0.79 6.95 25.18
C LEU A 303 0.50 6.55 25.92
N ARG A 304 0.40 5.75 26.98
CA ARG A 304 1.59 5.28 27.75
C ARG A 304 2.53 4.43 26.90
N LEU A 305 1.99 3.55 26.03
CA LEU A 305 2.75 2.65 25.19
C LEU A 305 3.59 3.38 24.15
N ILE A 306 3.05 4.47 23.57
CA ILE A 306 3.69 5.18 22.45
C ILE A 306 4.37 6.49 22.83
N SER A 307 4.33 6.88 24.11
CA SER A 307 4.76 8.21 24.59
C SER A 307 6.23 8.55 24.33
N ASP A 308 7.10 7.56 24.26
CA ASP A 308 8.55 7.70 24.03
C ASP A 308 8.95 7.49 22.55
N ILE A 309 7.99 7.36 21.65
CA ILE A 309 8.20 7.20 20.20
C ILE A 309 7.65 8.46 19.52
N PRO A 310 8.40 9.12 18.62
CA PRO A 310 7.83 10.15 17.75
C PRO A 310 6.66 9.54 16.94
N ASN A 311 5.43 9.95 17.26
CA ASN A 311 4.27 9.24 16.77
C ASN A 311 3.14 10.17 16.28
N LYS A 312 2.25 9.60 15.48
CA LYS A 312 0.88 10.04 15.23
C LYS A 312 -0.03 8.81 15.26
N VAL A 313 -1.30 9.02 15.56
CA VAL A 313 -2.29 7.95 15.66
C VAL A 313 -3.36 8.14 14.60
N ASN A 314 -3.64 7.09 13.84
CA ASN A 314 -4.81 6.98 13.00
C ASN A 314 -5.84 6.12 13.73
N LEU A 315 -6.93 6.72 14.17
CA LEU A 315 -8.09 5.99 14.67
C LEU A 315 -8.95 5.59 13.47
N ILE A 316 -9.26 4.30 13.39
CA ILE A 316 -10.03 3.73 12.28
C ILE A 316 -11.27 3.09 12.90
N PRO A 317 -12.45 3.73 12.85
CA PRO A 317 -13.69 3.07 13.25
C PRO A 317 -13.86 1.80 12.44
N PHE A 318 -14.21 0.70 13.10
CA PHE A 318 -14.37 -0.59 12.43
C PHE A 318 -15.53 -0.53 11.43
N ASN A 319 -15.28 -1.01 10.22
CA ASN A 319 -16.30 -1.18 9.20
C ASN A 319 -16.84 -2.60 9.26
N GLU A 320 -18.08 -2.74 9.68
CA GLU A 320 -18.73 -4.06 9.76
C GLU A 320 -18.79 -4.70 8.36
N HIS A 321 -18.54 -6.00 8.31
CA HIS A 321 -18.61 -6.77 7.08
C HIS A 321 -19.14 -8.17 7.36
N GLU A 322 -19.65 -8.81 6.33
CA GLU A 322 -20.20 -10.16 6.43
C GLU A 322 -19.15 -11.18 6.95
N GLY A 323 -19.57 -12.03 7.86
CA GLY A 323 -18.69 -13.06 8.46
C GLY A 323 -17.78 -12.55 9.59
N CYS A 324 -18.00 -11.35 10.11
CA CYS A 324 -17.26 -10.79 11.26
C CYS A 324 -18.23 -10.41 12.39
N ASP A 325 -17.95 -10.91 13.61
CA ASP A 325 -18.81 -10.68 14.79
C ASP A 325 -18.50 -9.35 15.50
N PHE A 326 -17.42 -8.66 15.14
CA PHE A 326 -17.08 -7.37 15.73
C PHE A 326 -18.08 -6.30 15.32
N LYS A 327 -18.24 -5.30 16.19
CA LYS A 327 -19.17 -4.18 15.99
C LYS A 327 -18.41 -2.88 15.82
N ALA A 328 -19.01 -1.96 15.08
CA ALA A 328 -18.55 -0.59 15.01
C ALA A 328 -18.65 0.08 16.38
N PRO A 329 -17.70 0.95 16.76
CA PRO A 329 -17.76 1.73 17.98
C PRO A 329 -18.88 2.77 17.89
N SER A 330 -19.44 3.20 19.03
CA SER A 330 -20.34 4.33 19.05
C SER A 330 -19.58 5.64 18.76
N GLN A 331 -20.25 6.64 18.17
CA GLN A 331 -19.66 7.95 17.94
C GLN A 331 -19.13 8.57 19.24
N ALA A 332 -19.85 8.43 20.36
CA ALA A 332 -19.42 8.91 21.65
C ALA A 332 -18.10 8.26 22.14
N ALA A 333 -17.89 6.97 21.84
CA ALA A 333 -16.64 6.28 22.17
C ALA A 333 -15.49 6.80 21.30
N ILE A 334 -15.72 6.98 19.99
CA ILE A 334 -14.74 7.57 19.06
C ILE A 334 -14.31 8.96 19.54
N ASP A 335 -15.30 9.83 19.83
CA ASP A 335 -15.04 11.22 20.24
C ASP A 335 -14.30 11.29 21.57
N ALA A 336 -14.68 10.45 22.55
CA ALA A 336 -14.01 10.38 23.84
C ALA A 336 -12.56 9.90 23.72
N PHE A 337 -12.31 8.88 22.90
CA PHE A 337 -10.97 8.33 22.64
C PHE A 337 -10.09 9.38 21.94
N HIS A 338 -10.60 9.99 20.86
CA HIS A 338 -9.95 11.03 20.08
C HIS A 338 -9.60 12.24 20.98
N LYS A 339 -10.61 12.78 21.68
CA LYS A 339 -10.43 13.93 22.57
C LYS A 339 -9.38 13.65 23.65
N TYR A 340 -9.39 12.45 24.25
CA TYR A 340 -8.41 12.08 25.27
C TYR A 340 -6.97 12.19 24.78
N LEU A 341 -6.70 11.76 23.56
CA LEU A 341 -5.36 11.78 22.96
C LEU A 341 -4.95 13.20 22.53
N ILE A 342 -5.85 13.96 21.90
CA ILE A 342 -5.60 15.35 21.49
C ILE A 342 -5.31 16.24 22.69
N ASP A 343 -6.11 16.15 23.78
CA ASP A 343 -5.91 16.92 25.01
C ASP A 343 -4.51 16.66 25.64
N ARG A 344 -3.79 15.61 25.16
CA ARG A 344 -2.43 15.24 25.59
C ARG A 344 -1.39 15.39 24.49
N HIS A 345 -1.69 16.26 23.52
CA HIS A 345 -0.78 16.67 22.45
C HIS A 345 -0.32 15.53 21.52
N VAL A 346 -1.08 14.43 21.42
CA VAL A 346 -0.87 13.43 20.39
C VAL A 346 -1.49 13.93 19.09
N THR A 347 -0.78 13.85 17.98
CA THR A 347 -1.36 14.07 16.66
C THR A 347 -2.27 12.88 16.33
N VAL A 348 -3.59 13.11 16.29
CA VAL A 348 -4.59 12.07 16.05
C VAL A 348 -5.42 12.44 14.83
N ILE A 349 -5.68 11.47 13.99
CA ILE A 349 -6.58 11.58 12.85
C ILE A 349 -7.60 10.44 12.99
N THR A 350 -8.88 10.79 13.07
CA THR A 350 -9.95 9.79 12.89
C THR A 350 -10.23 9.68 11.41
N ARG A 351 -10.10 8.48 10.87
CA ARG A 351 -10.39 8.24 9.45
C ARG A 351 -11.87 7.98 9.26
N ASP A 352 -12.52 8.82 8.50
CA ASP A 352 -13.84 8.48 7.96
C ASP A 352 -13.72 7.31 6.99
N SER A 353 -14.69 6.40 7.05
CA SER A 353 -14.74 5.26 6.14
C SER A 353 -15.07 5.74 4.74
N ARG A 354 -14.09 5.69 3.85
CA ARG A 354 -14.26 6.02 2.43
C ARG A 354 -14.60 4.76 1.64
N GLY A 355 -15.51 4.91 0.66
CA GLY A 355 -15.95 3.79 -0.18
C GLY A 355 -16.65 2.67 0.59
N GLY A 356 -17.32 2.97 1.70
CA GLY A 356 -18.05 1.98 2.49
C GLY A 356 -19.17 1.30 1.70
N ASP A 357 -19.82 2.05 0.82
CA ASP A 357 -20.91 1.61 -0.07
C ASP A 357 -20.44 0.63 -1.15
N ILE A 358 -19.16 0.66 -1.52
CA ILE A 358 -18.54 -0.26 -2.49
C ILE A 358 -17.59 -1.28 -1.83
N SER A 359 -17.67 -1.45 -0.51
CA SER A 359 -16.75 -2.33 0.26
C SER A 359 -15.25 -2.05 -0.02
N ALA A 360 -14.89 -0.77 -0.15
CA ALA A 360 -13.52 -0.32 -0.37
C ALA A 360 -12.81 0.18 0.90
N ALA A 361 -13.51 0.22 2.04
CA ALA A 361 -12.92 0.65 3.30
C ALA A 361 -11.84 -0.30 3.81
N CYS A 362 -10.99 0.19 4.70
CA CYS A 362 -9.91 -0.61 5.29
C CYS A 362 -10.44 -1.92 5.90
N GLY A 363 -9.82 -3.04 5.53
CA GLY A 363 -10.19 -4.37 6.00
C GLY A 363 -11.30 -5.06 5.22
N GLN A 364 -11.90 -4.43 4.18
CA GLN A 364 -13.03 -4.99 3.43
C GLN A 364 -12.67 -5.60 2.07
N LEU A 365 -11.39 -5.55 1.63
CA LEU A 365 -10.98 -6.03 0.32
C LEU A 365 -11.02 -7.55 0.21
N LYS A 366 -11.61 -8.08 -0.88
CA LYS A 366 -11.84 -9.50 -1.13
C LYS A 366 -10.93 -10.10 -2.20
N GLY A 367 -10.67 -9.37 -3.28
CA GLY A 367 -9.89 -9.83 -4.42
C GLY A 367 -10.43 -11.10 -5.07
N ARG A 368 -11.75 -11.26 -5.18
CA ARG A 368 -12.38 -12.44 -5.77
C ARG A 368 -13.02 -12.14 -7.10
N LEU A 369 -12.77 -13.04 -8.05
CA LEU A 369 -13.53 -13.11 -9.31
C LEU A 369 -14.80 -13.94 -9.07
N GLY A 370 -15.91 -13.57 -9.70
CA GLY A 370 -17.11 -14.38 -9.77
C GLY A 370 -16.88 -15.70 -10.50
N GLN A 371 -17.79 -16.68 -10.33
CA GLN A 371 -17.76 -17.90 -11.15
C GLN A 371 -18.01 -17.50 -12.61
N GLY A 372 -16.97 -17.68 -13.45
CA GLY A 372 -16.99 -17.23 -14.85
C GLY A 372 -16.18 -15.97 -15.12
N GLY A 373 -15.45 -15.42 -14.12
CA GLY A 373 -14.59 -14.22 -14.28
C GLY A 373 -15.34 -12.90 -14.08
N GLU A 374 -16.60 -12.92 -13.67
CA GLU A 374 -17.33 -11.71 -13.31
C GLU A 374 -17.04 -11.27 -11.86
N PRO A 375 -16.95 -9.95 -11.57
CA PRO A 375 -16.82 -9.44 -10.22
C PRO A 375 -17.98 -9.91 -9.34
N LEU A 376 -17.70 -10.34 -8.11
CA LEU A 376 -18.76 -10.61 -7.14
C LEU A 376 -19.29 -9.27 -6.61
N ALA A 377 -20.61 -9.08 -6.72
CA ALA A 377 -21.33 -7.92 -6.19
C ALA A 377 -21.21 -7.80 -4.67
#